data_3178ab3bca7325fe2feeb4422701276c
#
_entry.id   3178ab3bca7325fe2feeb4422701276c
#
_cell.length_a   1.000
_cell.length_b   1.000
_cell.length_c   1.000
_cell.angle_alpha   90.00
_cell.angle_beta   90.00
_cell.angle_gamma   90.00
#
_symmetry.space_group_name_H-M   'P 1'
#
loop_
_entity.id
_entity.type
_entity.pdbx_description
1 polymer ?
#
loop_
_entity_poly.entity_id
_entity_poly.type
_entity_poly.pdbx_seq_one_letter_code
_entity_poly.pdbx_strand_id
1 'polypeptide(L)'
;PPPRAPVGLPAKLKERWNALYDPAGAAALNKRFKREKTPGGKGESKGVKDEEAKARRARAIAAAETASFKSTLQCELFALMDGYRDVVYTARKPPGSAPKEPVGPDGSGGGGDDVMDAYLLHVVNHVMRTRTRITKNNESLLKRSKAKEIEMDIAKNAEREAAAAAEAKVRAEGKDGKTVKAEAKKAAWESKKAAAIAKRKGKKATRVMVEDDLPRDQGFVRPTVLILVPMRNVAGRVVRRLLQMCPAAQGRADAVNKLDRFAEDFGDGDSDVEPDDVDQSGQSGGAKRRRGGGQWIPDDHKRLFRGNTDDHFRLGIKVTKASVRLYVDFFGSDILVCSPLGLVTKLQESGKSAADFLASIELLVVDNADVLAMQNWQHVLTLFSSCNQLPKDQHGVDIMRVHESHLNGLARNLRQTIVLSSFPCAEINALVRNECANLAGRVRWKESFPGVLGWAARAVRNAGGLRQQFERLPDAASIADSDDVRFKHFTRRVLPRLRENP
;
A
#
# COMPACT_ATOMS: atom_id res chain seq x y z
N PRO A 1 24.89 -14.33 -6.73
CA PRO A 1 24.65 -13.57 -5.49
C PRO A 1 23.21 -13.10 -5.50
N PRO A 2 22.49 -13.16 -4.35
CA PRO A 2 21.12 -12.67 -4.30
C PRO A 2 21.09 -11.18 -4.69
N PRO A 3 20.08 -10.74 -5.41
CA PRO A 3 19.99 -9.35 -5.84
C PRO A 3 19.90 -8.42 -4.62
N ARG A 4 20.70 -7.36 -4.64
CA ARG A 4 20.74 -6.39 -3.54
C ARG A 4 19.46 -5.57 -3.49
N ALA A 5 19.01 -5.24 -2.27
CA ALA A 5 17.88 -4.35 -2.09
C ALA A 5 18.11 -2.99 -2.76
N PRO A 6 17.07 -2.40 -3.36
CA PRO A 6 17.18 -1.10 -4.00
C PRO A 6 17.61 -0.03 -3.00
N VAL A 7 18.43 0.88 -3.49
CA VAL A 7 18.88 2.08 -2.76
C VAL A 7 17.64 2.93 -2.48
N GLY A 8 17.34 3.23 -1.21
CA GLY A 8 16.28 4.18 -0.88
C GLY A 8 15.22 3.70 0.12
N LEU A 9 15.23 2.43 0.55
CA LEU A 9 14.34 2.00 1.62
C LEU A 9 14.75 2.63 2.97
N PRO A 10 13.79 3.09 3.80
CA PRO A 10 14.08 3.52 5.16
C PRO A 10 14.76 2.42 5.99
N ALA A 11 15.77 2.75 6.80
CA ALA A 11 16.58 1.77 7.55
C ALA A 11 15.72 0.81 8.39
N LYS A 12 14.68 1.30 9.07
CA LYS A 12 13.76 0.47 9.85
C LYS A 12 12.96 -0.51 9.01
N LEU A 13 12.62 -0.12 7.77
CA LEU A 13 11.88 -0.98 6.85
C LEU A 13 12.80 -2.07 6.29
N LYS A 14 14.06 -1.75 5.98
CA LYS A 14 15.07 -2.73 5.58
C LYS A 14 15.34 -3.76 6.68
N GLU A 15 15.56 -3.30 7.92
CA GLU A 15 15.73 -4.17 9.09
C GLU A 15 14.56 -5.14 9.23
N ARG A 16 13.34 -4.62 9.07
CA ARG A 16 12.13 -5.42 9.17
C ARG A 16 11.99 -6.42 8.02
N TRP A 17 12.28 -5.99 6.81
CA TRP A 17 12.29 -6.85 5.63
C TRP A 17 13.24 -8.03 5.80
N ASN A 18 14.48 -7.77 6.22
CA ASN A 18 15.46 -8.83 6.45
C ASN A 18 15.01 -9.80 7.55
N ALA A 19 14.41 -9.30 8.64
CA ALA A 19 13.88 -10.14 9.72
C ALA A 19 12.73 -11.06 9.30
N LEU A 20 11.97 -10.73 8.26
CA LEU A 20 10.90 -11.58 7.73
C LEU A 20 11.42 -12.84 7.02
N TYR A 21 12.61 -12.74 6.43
CA TYR A 21 13.23 -13.83 5.66
C TYR A 21 14.36 -14.55 6.44
N ASP A 22 14.69 -14.08 7.64
CA ASP A 22 15.55 -14.80 8.57
C ASP A 22 14.71 -15.84 9.36
N PRO A 23 15.05 -17.15 9.31
CA PRO A 23 14.30 -18.19 10.02
C PRO A 23 14.15 -17.91 11.53
N ALA A 24 15.18 -17.38 12.18
CA ALA A 24 15.14 -17.00 13.60
C ALA A 24 14.24 -15.79 13.86
N GLY A 25 14.26 -14.82 12.94
CA GLY A 25 13.40 -13.63 12.98
C GLY A 25 11.92 -13.94 12.73
N ALA A 26 11.62 -14.83 11.79
CA ALA A 26 10.26 -15.27 11.46
C ALA A 26 9.59 -15.99 12.65
N ALA A 27 10.31 -16.87 13.34
CA ALA A 27 9.80 -17.56 14.53
C ALA A 27 9.48 -16.60 15.69
N ALA A 28 10.34 -15.58 15.93
CA ALA A 28 10.09 -14.54 16.92
C ALA A 28 8.87 -13.68 16.61
N LEU A 29 8.55 -13.50 15.32
CA LEU A 29 7.40 -12.74 14.84
C LEU A 29 6.09 -13.50 15.04
N ASN A 30 6.05 -14.79 14.72
CA ASN A 30 4.87 -15.63 14.89
C ASN A 30 4.49 -15.84 16.37
N LYS A 31 5.47 -15.87 17.28
CA LYS A 31 5.19 -15.90 18.73
C LYS A 31 4.48 -14.65 19.25
N ARG A 32 4.69 -13.48 18.65
CA ARG A 32 4.00 -12.23 19.04
C ARG A 32 2.55 -12.17 18.58
N PHE A 33 2.18 -12.86 17.51
CA PHE A 33 0.79 -12.93 17.04
C PHE A 33 -0.03 -14.02 17.74
N LYS A 34 0.61 -15.02 18.36
CA LYS A 34 -0.05 -15.95 19.30
C LYS A 34 -0.01 -15.32 20.68
N ARG A 35 -1.16 -14.84 21.15
CA ARG A 35 -1.37 -14.22 22.46
C ARG A 35 -1.13 -15.25 23.58
N GLU A 36 0.10 -15.43 24.04
CA GLU A 36 0.37 -16.04 25.33
C GLU A 36 0.31 -14.97 26.41
N LYS A 37 -0.68 -15.07 27.28
CA LYS A 37 -0.72 -14.37 28.57
C LYS A 37 0.46 -14.88 29.42
N THR A 38 1.54 -14.11 29.51
CA THR A 38 2.59 -14.35 30.51
C THR A 38 2.45 -13.34 31.63
N PRO A 39 2.52 -13.78 32.90
CA PRO A 39 2.42 -12.90 34.06
C PRO A 39 3.67 -12.02 34.21
N GLY A 40 3.47 -10.83 34.77
CA GLY A 40 4.46 -9.75 34.89
C GLY A 40 5.82 -10.13 35.48
N GLY A 41 6.86 -9.70 34.80
CA GLY A 41 8.26 -9.74 35.27
C GLY A 41 8.78 -8.32 35.58
N LYS A 42 9.32 -8.17 36.75
CA LYS A 42 9.85 -6.94 37.35
C LYS A 42 11.15 -6.44 36.68
N GLY A 43 11.28 -5.14 36.70
CA GLY A 43 12.35 -4.22 36.35
C GLY A 43 13.80 -4.68 36.13
N GLU A 44 14.31 -4.38 34.95
CA GLU A 44 15.75 -4.38 34.64
C GLU A 44 16.28 -2.93 34.55
N SER A 45 17.54 -2.74 34.98
CA SER A 45 18.17 -1.47 35.19
C SER A 45 18.43 -0.67 33.88
N LYS A 46 18.36 0.67 33.95
CA LYS A 46 18.53 1.62 32.84
C LYS A 46 19.83 1.51 32.04
N GLY A 47 20.93 1.10 32.66
CA GLY A 47 22.26 1.05 32.03
C GLY A 47 22.46 -0.05 30.99
N VAL A 48 21.83 -1.22 31.19
CA VAL A 48 21.91 -2.36 30.25
C VAL A 48 21.05 -2.08 28.99
N LYS A 49 19.98 -1.30 29.11
CA LYS A 49 19.09 -0.95 28.00
C LYS A 49 19.73 0.00 26.97
N ASP A 50 20.67 0.84 27.40
CA ASP A 50 21.35 1.78 26.49
C ASP A 50 22.46 1.11 25.67
N GLU A 51 23.15 0.14 26.24
CA GLU A 51 24.15 -0.68 25.51
C GLU A 51 23.49 -1.64 24.52
N GLU A 52 22.44 -2.31 24.95
CA GLU A 52 21.61 -3.13 24.01
C GLU A 52 21.00 -2.29 22.89
N ALA A 53 20.55 -1.07 23.18
CA ALA A 53 20.02 -0.16 22.17
C ALA A 53 21.10 0.29 21.18
N LYS A 54 22.35 0.52 21.65
CA LYS A 54 23.52 0.83 20.79
C LYS A 54 23.93 -0.38 19.94
N ALA A 55 24.03 -1.56 20.53
CA ALA A 55 24.36 -2.79 19.82
C ALA A 55 23.28 -3.16 18.79
N ARG A 56 22.01 -2.95 19.13
CA ARG A 56 20.87 -3.13 18.22
C ARG A 56 20.91 -2.14 17.05
N ARG A 57 21.31 -0.89 17.31
CA ARG A 57 21.46 0.15 16.29
C ARG A 57 22.64 -0.13 15.35
N ALA A 58 23.76 -0.64 15.86
CA ALA A 58 24.91 -1.06 15.05
C ALA A 58 24.59 -2.28 14.17
N ARG A 59 23.87 -3.28 14.72
CA ARG A 59 23.37 -4.44 13.95
C ARG A 59 22.36 -4.02 12.89
N ALA A 60 21.48 -3.05 13.18
CA ALA A 60 20.52 -2.52 12.22
C ALA A 60 21.21 -1.78 11.05
N ILE A 61 22.29 -1.07 11.32
CA ILE A 61 23.09 -0.39 10.28
C ILE A 61 23.79 -1.43 9.39
N ALA A 62 24.44 -2.44 9.97
CA ALA A 62 25.07 -3.52 9.20
C ALA A 62 24.06 -4.36 8.40
N ALA A 63 22.89 -4.68 8.96
CA ALA A 63 21.82 -5.36 8.23
C ALA A 63 21.18 -4.48 7.13
N ALA A 64 21.22 -3.16 7.29
CA ALA A 64 20.70 -2.23 6.28
C ALA A 64 21.56 -2.19 5.00
N GLU A 65 22.82 -2.59 5.07
CA GLU A 65 23.71 -2.69 3.90
C GLU A 65 23.48 -3.96 3.07
N THR A 66 22.87 -5.01 3.67
CA THR A 66 22.75 -6.35 3.08
C THR A 66 21.31 -6.80 2.82
N ALA A 67 20.33 -5.89 2.71
CA ALA A 67 18.97 -6.28 2.40
C ALA A 67 18.93 -7.09 1.09
N SER A 68 18.53 -8.37 1.17
CA SER A 68 18.45 -9.29 0.05
C SER A 68 16.99 -9.65 -0.25
N PHE A 69 16.64 -9.74 -1.54
CA PHE A 69 15.36 -10.29 -1.94
C PHE A 69 15.42 -11.83 -1.96
N LYS A 70 14.30 -12.47 -1.66
CA LYS A 70 14.20 -13.93 -1.67
C LYS A 70 14.36 -14.49 -3.08
N SER A 71 13.77 -13.83 -4.08
CA SER A 71 13.80 -14.24 -5.47
C SER A 71 14.14 -13.10 -6.43
N THR A 72 14.63 -13.44 -7.63
CA THR A 72 14.84 -12.47 -8.71
C THR A 72 13.54 -11.80 -9.11
N LEU A 73 12.42 -12.55 -9.17
CA LEU A 73 11.09 -12.04 -9.49
C LEU A 73 10.68 -10.93 -8.51
N GLN A 74 10.85 -11.17 -7.21
CA GLN A 74 10.52 -10.21 -6.16
C GLN A 74 11.34 -8.92 -6.31
N CYS A 75 12.65 -9.04 -6.58
CA CYS A 75 13.53 -7.90 -6.79
C CYS A 75 13.13 -7.07 -8.01
N GLU A 76 12.90 -7.73 -9.14
CA GLU A 76 12.57 -7.08 -10.40
C GLU A 76 11.20 -6.41 -10.34
N LEU A 77 10.18 -7.08 -9.76
CA LEU A 77 8.86 -6.48 -9.54
C LEU A 77 8.96 -5.25 -8.64
N PHE A 78 9.69 -5.36 -7.53
CA PHE A 78 9.86 -4.20 -6.65
C PHE A 78 10.57 -3.04 -7.35
N ALA A 79 11.61 -3.30 -8.15
CA ALA A 79 12.34 -2.28 -8.89
C ALA A 79 11.43 -1.55 -9.92
N LEU A 80 10.55 -2.30 -10.60
CA LEU A 80 9.57 -1.72 -11.51
C LEU A 80 8.56 -0.84 -10.78
N MET A 81 8.07 -1.28 -9.60
CA MET A 81 7.12 -0.56 -8.77
C MET A 81 7.75 0.69 -8.14
N ASP A 82 9.00 0.61 -7.64
CA ASP A 82 9.70 1.76 -7.04
C ASP A 82 10.01 2.87 -8.06
N GLY A 83 10.01 2.54 -9.36
CA GLY A 83 10.04 3.51 -10.46
C GLY A 83 8.71 4.25 -10.68
N TYR A 84 7.68 3.99 -9.89
CA TYR A 84 6.33 4.58 -9.98
C TYR A 84 5.66 4.46 -11.36
N ARG A 85 6.04 3.46 -12.15
CA ARG A 85 5.36 3.12 -13.41
C ARG A 85 4.15 2.25 -13.14
N ASP A 86 3.16 2.30 -14.04
CA ASP A 86 2.10 1.32 -14.01
C ASP A 86 2.64 -0.06 -14.32
N VAL A 87 2.28 -1.05 -13.49
CA VAL A 87 2.77 -2.43 -13.61
C VAL A 87 1.61 -3.38 -13.83
N VAL A 88 1.68 -4.15 -14.91
CA VAL A 88 0.70 -5.21 -15.21
C VAL A 88 1.46 -6.53 -15.21
N TYR A 89 1.18 -7.39 -14.25
CA TYR A 89 1.77 -8.71 -14.12
C TYR A 89 0.70 -9.79 -14.26
N THR A 90 0.78 -10.59 -15.33
CA THR A 90 -0.25 -11.58 -15.70
C THR A 90 0.23 -13.02 -15.58
N ALA A 91 1.17 -13.28 -14.70
CA ALA A 91 1.67 -14.62 -14.39
C ALA A 91 1.70 -14.86 -12.86
N ARG A 92 0.76 -14.22 -12.14
CA ARG A 92 0.62 -14.39 -10.70
C ARG A 92 0.15 -15.80 -10.40
N LYS A 93 1.03 -16.59 -9.80
CA LYS A 93 0.64 -17.93 -9.34
C LYS A 93 -0.21 -17.79 -8.08
N PRO A 94 -1.25 -18.64 -7.90
CA PRO A 94 -2.00 -18.68 -6.66
C PRO A 94 -1.06 -18.89 -5.46
N PRO A 95 -1.33 -18.26 -4.31
CA PRO A 95 -0.48 -18.41 -3.14
C PRO A 95 -0.34 -19.89 -2.78
N GLY A 96 0.90 -20.37 -2.68
CA GLY A 96 1.24 -21.76 -2.35
C GLY A 96 1.38 -22.72 -3.54
N SER A 97 1.41 -22.23 -4.78
CA SER A 97 1.80 -23.02 -5.96
C SER A 97 3.31 -23.22 -6.11
N ALA A 98 4.12 -22.61 -5.24
CA ALA A 98 5.54 -22.92 -5.16
C ALA A 98 5.76 -24.39 -4.73
N PRO A 99 6.80 -25.09 -5.23
CA PRO A 99 7.15 -26.41 -4.73
C PRO A 99 7.19 -26.39 -3.22
N LYS A 100 6.63 -27.41 -2.58
CA LYS A 100 6.56 -27.54 -1.12
C LYS A 100 7.98 -27.47 -0.55
N GLU A 101 8.45 -26.29 -0.16
CA GLU A 101 9.52 -26.23 0.81
C GLU A 101 8.99 -26.87 2.09
N PRO A 102 9.81 -27.69 2.77
CA PRO A 102 9.35 -28.39 3.96
C PRO A 102 8.74 -27.40 4.95
N VAL A 103 7.48 -27.63 5.30
CA VAL A 103 6.76 -26.89 6.34
C VAL A 103 7.54 -27.12 7.62
N GLY A 104 8.07 -26.06 8.24
CA GLY A 104 8.67 -26.17 9.56
C GLY A 104 7.67 -26.75 10.56
N PRO A 105 8.14 -27.41 11.63
CA PRO A 105 7.29 -28.08 12.60
C PRO A 105 6.31 -27.15 13.35
N ASP A 106 6.40 -25.85 13.13
CA ASP A 106 5.56 -24.78 13.69
C ASP A 106 4.46 -24.29 12.71
N GLY A 107 4.26 -24.99 11.60
CA GLY A 107 3.27 -24.60 10.58
C GLY A 107 3.68 -23.36 9.75
N SER A 108 4.86 -22.83 9.96
CA SER A 108 5.44 -21.78 9.12
C SER A 108 5.94 -22.37 7.81
N GLY A 109 5.01 -22.64 6.91
CA GLY A 109 5.34 -22.95 5.53
C GLY A 109 6.04 -21.75 4.91
N GLY A 110 7.34 -21.87 4.60
CA GLY A 110 8.21 -20.82 4.09
C GLY A 110 7.89 -20.31 2.68
N GLY A 111 6.74 -20.62 2.12
CA GLY A 111 6.25 -20.15 0.84
C GLY A 111 5.59 -18.76 0.93
N GLY A 112 6.37 -17.69 1.18
CA GLY A 112 5.88 -16.32 1.03
C GLY A 112 5.43 -16.09 -0.42
N ASP A 113 4.36 -15.33 -0.61
CA ASP A 113 3.92 -14.86 -1.92
C ASP A 113 4.84 -13.71 -2.35
N ASP A 114 5.84 -14.02 -3.18
CA ASP A 114 6.86 -13.07 -3.64
C ASP A 114 6.26 -11.82 -4.29
N VAL A 115 5.14 -11.97 -4.99
CA VAL A 115 4.45 -10.89 -5.65
C VAL A 115 3.75 -9.98 -4.63
N MET A 116 3.03 -10.60 -3.67
CA MET A 116 2.39 -9.87 -2.58
C MET A 116 3.43 -9.14 -1.73
N ASP A 117 4.53 -9.78 -1.41
CA ASP A 117 5.60 -9.20 -0.64
C ASP A 117 6.24 -8.00 -1.34
N ALA A 118 6.45 -8.08 -2.66
CA ALA A 118 7.02 -6.99 -3.44
C ALA A 118 6.11 -5.74 -3.43
N TYR A 119 4.80 -5.90 -3.71
CA TYR A 119 3.93 -4.73 -3.73
C TYR A 119 3.65 -4.19 -2.32
N LEU A 120 3.55 -5.04 -1.30
CA LEU A 120 3.36 -4.57 0.07
C LEU A 120 4.59 -3.82 0.59
N LEU A 121 5.80 -4.26 0.25
CA LEU A 121 7.02 -3.50 0.55
C LEU A 121 6.97 -2.10 -0.09
N HIS A 122 6.54 -2.02 -1.35
CA HIS A 122 6.39 -0.76 -2.06
C HIS A 122 5.32 0.14 -1.40
N VAL A 123 4.15 -0.41 -1.04
CA VAL A 123 3.08 0.29 -0.33
C VAL A 123 3.57 0.85 1.01
N VAL A 124 4.21 0.03 1.85
CA VAL A 124 4.72 0.46 3.15
C VAL A 124 5.81 1.54 2.98
N ASN A 125 6.71 1.36 2.01
CA ASN A 125 7.74 2.35 1.67
C ASN A 125 7.12 3.70 1.28
N HIS A 126 6.13 3.69 0.38
CA HIS A 126 5.42 4.88 -0.09
C HIS A 126 4.75 5.63 1.08
N VAL A 127 3.96 4.93 1.91
CA VAL A 127 3.28 5.52 3.07
C VAL A 127 4.28 6.07 4.09
N MET A 128 5.35 5.35 4.40
CA MET A 128 6.36 5.82 5.35
C MET A 128 7.10 7.05 4.85
N ARG A 129 7.46 7.11 3.57
CA ARG A 129 8.11 8.28 2.95
C ARG A 129 7.19 9.50 2.99
N THR A 130 5.94 9.35 2.57
CA THR A 130 4.95 10.43 2.57
C THR A 130 4.71 10.95 3.98
N ARG A 131 4.47 10.07 4.96
CA ARG A 131 4.25 10.47 6.35
C ARG A 131 5.48 11.12 7.00
N THR A 132 6.66 10.62 6.71
CA THR A 132 7.92 11.23 7.21
C THR A 132 8.11 12.64 6.65
N ARG A 133 7.82 12.87 5.37
CA ARG A 133 7.88 14.19 4.72
C ARG A 133 6.92 15.16 5.36
N ILE A 134 5.63 14.79 5.45
CA ILE A 134 4.59 15.62 6.06
C ILE A 134 4.93 15.95 7.53
N THR A 135 5.39 14.97 8.31
CA THR A 135 5.75 15.19 9.72
C THR A 135 6.92 16.17 9.85
N LYS A 136 7.99 16.01 9.07
CA LYS A 136 9.14 16.94 9.06
C LYS A 136 8.71 18.35 8.67
N ASN A 137 7.84 18.49 7.67
CA ASN A 137 7.33 19.78 7.23
C ASN A 137 6.47 20.43 8.32
N ASN A 138 5.61 19.66 8.99
CA ASN A 138 4.80 20.14 10.12
C ASN A 138 5.69 20.62 11.28
N GLU A 139 6.74 19.86 11.64
CA GLU A 139 7.70 20.26 12.66
C GLU A 139 8.43 21.55 12.28
N SER A 140 8.82 21.71 11.01
CA SER A 140 9.46 22.92 10.49
C SER A 140 8.51 24.13 10.55
N LEU A 141 7.27 23.97 10.12
CA LEU A 141 6.24 25.02 10.18
C LEU A 141 5.95 25.44 11.60
N LEU A 142 5.86 24.49 12.54
CA LEU A 142 5.64 24.78 13.96
C LEU A 142 6.83 25.54 14.57
N LYS A 143 8.07 25.19 14.22
CA LYS A 143 9.26 25.94 14.65
C LYS A 143 9.25 27.37 14.11
N ARG A 144 8.90 27.54 12.82
CA ARG A 144 8.78 28.87 12.19
C ARG A 144 7.68 29.72 12.83
N SER A 145 6.51 29.14 13.14
CA SER A 145 5.42 29.86 13.81
C SER A 145 5.81 30.33 15.20
N LYS A 146 6.44 29.46 16.01
CA LYS A 146 6.94 29.84 17.34
C LYS A 146 8.02 30.91 17.29
N ALA A 147 8.95 30.83 16.33
CA ALA A 147 9.97 31.87 16.15
C ALA A 147 9.34 33.24 15.82
N LYS A 148 8.34 33.27 14.94
CA LYS A 148 7.59 34.49 14.61
C LYS A 148 6.81 35.05 15.81
N GLU A 149 6.26 34.16 16.65
CA GLU A 149 5.55 34.57 17.86
C GLU A 149 6.52 35.23 18.86
N ILE A 150 7.69 34.64 19.07
CA ILE A 150 8.77 35.20 19.91
C ILE A 150 9.23 36.55 19.36
N GLU A 151 9.49 36.67 18.04
CA GLU A 151 9.86 37.94 17.41
C GLU A 151 8.78 39.02 17.63
N MET A 152 7.50 38.68 17.49
CA MET A 152 6.41 39.62 17.74
C MET A 152 6.36 40.04 19.20
N ASP A 153 6.58 39.14 20.14
CA ASP A 153 6.60 39.50 21.58
C ASP A 153 7.81 40.35 21.96
N ILE A 154 8.99 40.07 21.40
CA ILE A 154 10.18 40.93 21.55
C ILE A 154 9.90 42.32 20.98
N ALA A 155 9.31 42.43 19.78
CA ALA A 155 8.96 43.72 19.18
C ALA A 155 7.93 44.49 20.02
N LYS A 156 6.91 43.82 20.58
CA LYS A 156 5.94 44.45 21.48
C LYS A 156 6.55 44.94 22.80
N ASN A 157 7.48 44.18 23.36
CA ASN A 157 8.19 44.57 24.57
C ASN A 157 9.13 45.75 24.31
N ALA A 158 9.86 45.76 23.19
CA ALA A 158 10.68 46.89 22.78
C ALA A 158 9.84 48.15 22.55
N GLU A 159 8.64 48.03 21.94
CA GLU A 159 7.70 49.19 21.81
C GLU A 159 7.22 49.71 23.20
N ARG A 160 6.97 48.78 24.15
CA ARG A 160 6.57 49.17 25.54
C ARG A 160 7.71 49.85 26.29
N GLU A 161 8.94 49.35 26.16
CA GLU A 161 10.13 49.94 26.77
C GLU A 161 10.46 51.33 26.19
N ALA A 162 10.35 51.44 24.85
CA ALA A 162 10.54 52.73 24.18
C ALA A 162 9.48 53.77 24.61
N ALA A 163 8.22 53.37 24.77
CA ALA A 163 7.16 54.25 25.26
C ALA A 163 7.39 54.64 26.71
N ALA A 164 7.79 53.73 27.58
CA ALA A 164 8.13 53.99 28.99
C ALA A 164 9.34 54.93 29.13
N ALA A 165 10.38 54.73 28.29
CA ALA A 165 11.57 55.60 28.24
C ALA A 165 11.24 57.02 27.74
N ALA A 166 10.32 57.14 26.78
CA ALA A 166 9.83 58.44 26.33
C ALA A 166 9.03 59.18 27.42
N GLU A 167 8.16 58.48 28.14
CA GLU A 167 7.43 59.03 29.28
C GLU A 167 8.37 59.48 30.43
N ALA A 168 9.41 58.68 30.71
CA ALA A 168 10.41 59.00 31.73
C ALA A 168 11.25 60.25 31.36
N LYS A 169 11.64 60.41 30.08
CA LYS A 169 12.34 61.59 29.60
C LYS A 169 11.51 62.89 29.74
N VAL A 170 10.23 62.81 29.35
CA VAL A 170 9.31 63.95 29.46
C VAL A 170 9.03 64.32 30.90
N ARG A 171 9.08 63.34 31.83
CA ARG A 171 8.95 63.57 33.26
C ARG A 171 10.18 64.24 33.86
N ALA A 172 11.37 63.99 33.35
CA ALA A 172 12.62 64.55 33.80
C ALA A 172 12.82 66.02 33.35
N GLU A 173 12.17 66.43 32.24
CA GLU A 173 12.25 67.80 31.67
C GLU A 173 11.32 68.84 32.37
N GLY A 174 10.56 68.47 33.43
CA GLY A 174 9.82 69.42 34.29
C GLY A 174 8.71 70.23 33.64
N LYS A 175 8.15 69.79 32.54
CA LYS A 175 7.07 70.45 31.81
C LYS A 175 5.70 70.19 32.44
N ASP A 176 4.79 71.19 32.42
CA ASP A 176 3.44 71.11 32.96
C ASP A 176 2.66 69.87 32.47
N GLY A 177 1.97 69.20 33.36
CA GLY A 177 1.35 67.90 33.14
C GLY A 177 0.30 67.84 32.02
N LYS A 178 -0.18 68.97 31.49
CA LYS A 178 -1.09 69.03 30.31
C LYS A 178 -0.35 68.97 28.97
N THR A 179 0.79 69.68 28.88
CA THR A 179 1.68 69.65 27.68
C THR A 179 2.40 68.33 27.52
N VAL A 180 2.83 67.71 28.65
CA VAL A 180 3.42 66.38 28.69
C VAL A 180 2.47 65.30 28.13
N LYS A 181 1.18 65.33 28.52
CA LYS A 181 0.19 64.36 27.96
C LYS A 181 -0.10 64.60 26.49
N ALA A 182 -0.02 65.82 25.97
CA ALA A 182 -0.24 66.08 24.53
C ALA A 182 0.95 65.65 23.69
N GLU A 183 2.20 65.90 24.11
CA GLU A 183 3.41 65.52 23.41
C GLU A 183 3.63 63.98 23.48
N ALA A 184 3.37 63.34 24.61
CA ALA A 184 3.40 61.90 24.75
C ALA A 184 2.35 61.22 23.85
N LYS A 185 1.13 61.79 23.76
CA LYS A 185 0.13 61.31 22.81
C LYS A 185 0.55 61.46 21.34
N LYS A 186 1.23 62.57 21.00
CA LYS A 186 1.70 62.80 19.65
C LYS A 186 2.87 61.88 19.26
N ALA A 187 3.84 61.69 20.17
CA ALA A 187 4.95 60.76 19.99
C ALA A 187 4.48 59.30 19.92
N ALA A 188 3.53 58.90 20.77
CA ALA A 188 2.90 57.56 20.73
C ALA A 188 2.07 57.38 19.44
N TRP A 189 1.45 58.43 18.92
CA TRP A 189 0.73 58.35 17.64
C TRP A 189 1.70 58.25 16.44
N GLU A 190 2.81 59.02 16.44
CA GLU A 190 3.87 58.98 15.40
C GLU A 190 4.59 57.63 15.41
N SER A 191 4.94 57.09 16.59
CA SER A 191 5.53 55.76 16.69
C SER A 191 4.58 54.66 16.23
N LYS A 192 3.28 54.73 16.61
CA LYS A 192 2.21 53.85 16.11
C LYS A 192 2.04 53.98 14.59
N LYS A 193 2.14 55.16 14.02
CA LYS A 193 2.03 55.39 12.59
C LYS A 193 3.27 54.82 11.84
N ALA A 194 4.47 55.05 12.37
CA ALA A 194 5.70 54.46 11.85
C ALA A 194 5.73 52.94 11.92
N ALA A 195 5.31 52.37 13.08
CA ALA A 195 5.16 50.94 13.27
C ALA A 195 4.05 50.35 12.38
N ALA A 196 2.94 51.05 12.15
CA ALA A 196 1.92 50.63 11.20
C ALA A 196 2.37 50.63 9.75
N ILE A 197 3.20 51.62 9.36
CA ILE A 197 3.82 51.69 8.02
C ILE A 197 4.89 50.58 7.84
N ALA A 198 5.73 50.37 8.85
CA ALA A 198 6.69 49.27 8.91
C ALA A 198 5.99 47.90 8.88
N LYS A 199 4.91 47.76 9.61
CA LYS A 199 4.07 46.56 9.64
C LYS A 199 3.32 46.35 8.32
N ARG A 200 2.91 47.39 7.60
CA ARG A 200 2.36 47.27 6.24
C ARG A 200 3.43 46.90 5.22
N LYS A 201 4.64 47.47 5.29
CA LYS A 201 5.77 47.08 4.46
C LYS A 201 6.26 45.66 4.78
N GLY A 202 6.37 45.31 6.08
CA GLY A 202 6.71 43.98 6.53
C GLY A 202 5.63 42.96 6.19
N LYS A 203 4.33 43.29 6.37
CA LYS A 203 3.23 42.40 5.96
C LYS A 203 3.16 42.17 4.45
N LYS A 204 3.46 43.20 3.63
CA LYS A 204 3.49 43.04 2.18
C LYS A 204 4.66 42.16 1.73
N ALA A 205 5.84 42.33 2.33
CA ALA A 205 7.00 41.47 2.10
C ALA A 205 6.80 40.06 2.70
N THR A 206 6.22 39.99 3.92
CA THR A 206 5.96 38.70 4.58
C THR A 206 4.79 37.94 3.93
N ARG A 207 3.79 38.65 3.38
CA ARG A 207 2.67 37.99 2.68
C ARG A 207 3.08 37.40 1.34
N VAL A 208 3.99 38.07 0.63
CA VAL A 208 4.57 37.54 -0.63
C VAL A 208 5.52 36.38 -0.35
N MET A 209 6.31 36.45 0.74
CA MET A 209 7.26 35.38 1.10
C MET A 209 6.59 34.18 1.79
N VAL A 210 5.37 34.32 2.36
CA VAL A 210 4.68 33.24 3.08
C VAL A 210 3.84 32.36 2.17
N GLU A 211 3.37 32.87 1.04
CA GLU A 211 2.59 32.09 0.07
C GLU A 211 3.47 31.16 -0.79
N ASP A 212 4.70 31.60 -1.14
CA ASP A 212 5.61 30.79 -1.96
C ASP A 212 6.45 29.78 -1.17
N ASP A 213 6.49 29.83 0.17
CA ASP A 213 7.40 29.02 1.00
C ASP A 213 6.69 27.88 1.76
N LEU A 214 5.38 27.66 1.54
CA LEU A 214 4.64 26.55 2.11
C LEU A 214 4.90 25.27 1.29
N PRO A 215 5.36 24.18 1.93
CA PRO A 215 5.58 22.93 1.23
C PRO A 215 4.27 22.35 0.74
N ARG A 216 4.11 22.18 -0.57
CA ARG A 216 2.98 21.46 -1.18
C ARG A 216 3.26 19.96 -1.08
N ASP A 217 2.86 19.35 0.03
CA ASP A 217 3.23 17.98 0.42
C ASP A 217 2.06 17.07 0.72
N GLN A 218 0.83 17.51 0.48
CA GLN A 218 -0.40 16.81 0.80
C GLN A 218 -1.33 16.72 -0.41
N GLY A 219 -2.22 15.69 -0.39
CA GLY A 219 -3.39 15.66 -1.27
C GLY A 219 -4.59 16.37 -0.62
N PHE A 220 -5.75 16.34 -1.26
CA PHE A 220 -7.02 16.87 -0.71
C PHE A 220 -7.49 16.08 0.51
N VAL A 221 -7.14 14.81 0.58
CA VAL A 221 -7.52 13.88 1.64
C VAL A 221 -6.33 13.03 2.03
N ARG A 222 -6.42 12.38 3.18
CA ARG A 222 -5.33 11.61 3.73
C ARG A 222 -5.04 10.28 2.99
N PRO A 223 -6.04 9.51 2.49
CA PRO A 223 -5.78 8.24 1.81
C PRO A 223 -4.95 8.42 0.55
N THR A 224 -3.81 7.74 0.50
CA THR A 224 -2.90 7.74 -0.67
C THR A 224 -2.82 6.39 -1.34
N VAL A 225 -3.22 5.31 -0.66
CA VAL A 225 -3.14 3.94 -1.17
C VAL A 225 -4.50 3.26 -1.12
N LEU A 226 -4.89 2.66 -2.26
CA LEU A 226 -6.06 1.80 -2.38
C LEU A 226 -5.63 0.42 -2.86
N ILE A 227 -6.00 -0.63 -2.12
CA ILE A 227 -5.78 -2.03 -2.47
C ILE A 227 -7.14 -2.68 -2.67
N LEU A 228 -7.43 -3.10 -3.89
CA LEU A 228 -8.64 -3.83 -4.26
C LEU A 228 -8.33 -5.33 -4.28
N VAL A 229 -9.11 -6.10 -3.54
CA VAL A 229 -9.01 -7.56 -3.45
C VAL A 229 -10.40 -8.19 -3.46
N PRO A 230 -10.56 -9.43 -3.97
CA PRO A 230 -11.89 -9.99 -4.23
C PRO A 230 -12.66 -10.41 -2.97
N MET A 231 -11.99 -10.94 -1.94
CA MET A 231 -12.63 -11.62 -0.81
C MET A 231 -11.93 -11.31 0.51
N ARG A 232 -12.63 -11.51 1.63
CA ARG A 232 -12.11 -11.25 2.99
C ARG A 232 -10.90 -12.09 3.35
N ASN A 233 -10.85 -13.36 2.96
CA ASN A 233 -9.70 -14.23 3.21
C ASN A 233 -8.43 -13.73 2.51
N VAL A 234 -8.55 -13.17 1.29
CA VAL A 234 -7.45 -12.53 0.57
C VAL A 234 -7.02 -11.26 1.29
N ALA A 235 -7.99 -10.41 1.67
CA ALA A 235 -7.73 -9.20 2.44
C ALA A 235 -7.05 -9.51 3.79
N GLY A 236 -7.50 -10.57 4.47
CA GLY A 236 -6.89 -11.03 5.72
C GLY A 236 -5.40 -11.37 5.56
N ARG A 237 -5.04 -12.09 4.48
CA ARG A 237 -3.63 -12.39 4.17
C ARG A 237 -2.82 -11.13 3.87
N VAL A 238 -3.34 -10.25 3.02
CA VAL A 238 -2.71 -8.97 2.67
C VAL A 238 -2.45 -8.12 3.91
N VAL A 239 -3.44 -7.94 4.77
CA VAL A 239 -3.32 -7.10 5.97
C VAL A 239 -2.39 -7.73 7.01
N ARG A 240 -2.49 -9.04 7.29
CA ARG A 240 -1.55 -9.72 8.19
C ARG A 240 -0.11 -9.55 7.71
N ARG A 241 0.13 -9.71 6.40
CA ARG A 241 1.47 -9.55 5.82
C ARG A 241 1.95 -8.10 5.87
N LEU A 242 1.08 -7.13 5.60
CA LEU A 242 1.36 -5.71 5.75
C LEU A 242 1.76 -5.36 7.19
N LEU A 243 1.03 -5.86 8.19
CA LEU A 243 1.36 -5.67 9.60
C LEU A 243 2.71 -6.29 9.97
N GLN A 244 3.04 -7.45 9.42
CA GLN A 244 4.36 -8.07 9.60
C GLN A 244 5.49 -7.22 9.03
N MET A 245 5.28 -6.56 7.89
CA MET A 245 6.28 -5.70 7.25
C MET A 245 6.39 -4.32 7.89
N CYS A 246 5.30 -3.80 8.46
CA CYS A 246 5.25 -2.44 8.97
C CYS A 246 6.05 -2.30 10.29
N PRO A 247 7.13 -1.47 10.32
CA PRO A 247 7.93 -1.29 11.54
C PRO A 247 7.13 -0.73 12.71
N ALA A 248 6.12 0.10 12.44
CA ALA A 248 5.25 0.69 13.45
C ALA A 248 4.38 -0.34 14.18
N ALA A 249 4.05 -1.46 13.53
CA ALA A 249 3.26 -2.54 14.12
C ALA A 249 4.03 -3.42 15.11
N GLN A 250 5.35 -3.28 15.18
CA GLN A 250 6.24 -4.20 15.89
C GLN A 250 6.87 -3.61 17.18
N GLY A 251 6.61 -2.33 17.44
CA GLY A 251 7.31 -1.62 18.52
C GLY A 251 6.89 -2.02 19.95
N ARG A 252 5.60 -2.38 20.14
CA ARG A 252 4.96 -2.66 21.44
C ARG A 252 3.87 -3.71 21.29
N ALA A 253 3.46 -4.33 22.39
CA ALA A 253 2.33 -5.27 22.40
C ALA A 253 1.04 -4.64 21.85
N ASP A 254 0.79 -3.36 22.19
CA ASP A 254 -0.39 -2.60 21.75
C ASP A 254 -0.15 -1.76 20.50
N ALA A 255 0.88 -2.10 19.70
CA ALA A 255 1.22 -1.32 18.50
C ALA A 255 0.14 -1.40 17.42
N VAL A 256 -0.70 -2.42 17.43
CA VAL A 256 -1.83 -2.59 16.50
C VAL A 256 -3.15 -2.51 17.25
N ASN A 257 -3.95 -1.51 16.94
CA ASN A 257 -5.25 -1.32 17.57
C ASN A 257 -6.34 -2.13 16.82
N LYS A 258 -7.27 -2.73 17.57
CA LYS A 258 -8.42 -3.52 17.07
C LYS A 258 -7.99 -4.80 16.33
N LEU A 259 -6.90 -5.43 16.76
CA LEU A 259 -6.42 -6.68 16.17
C LEU A 259 -7.40 -7.84 16.44
N ASP A 260 -8.05 -7.87 17.63
CA ASP A 260 -9.02 -8.90 18.01
C ASP A 260 -10.23 -8.88 17.04
N ARG A 261 -10.81 -7.71 16.81
CA ARG A 261 -11.89 -7.53 15.81
C ARG A 261 -11.46 -7.94 14.40
N PHE A 262 -10.21 -7.64 14.03
CA PHE A 262 -9.69 -8.05 12.73
C PHE A 262 -9.57 -9.58 12.62
N ALA A 263 -9.18 -10.25 13.69
CA ALA A 263 -9.13 -11.71 13.74
C ALA A 263 -10.54 -12.35 13.64
N GLU A 264 -11.57 -11.70 14.20
CA GLU A 264 -12.97 -12.13 14.08
C GLU A 264 -13.51 -11.92 12.65
N ASP A 265 -13.33 -10.72 12.09
CA ASP A 265 -13.89 -10.35 10.78
C ASP A 265 -13.18 -11.02 9.59
N PHE A 266 -11.86 -11.23 9.69
CA PHE A 266 -10.97 -11.70 8.62
C PHE A 266 -10.20 -12.98 8.99
N GLY A 267 -10.54 -13.61 10.12
CA GLY A 267 -9.98 -14.91 10.51
C GLY A 267 -10.39 -16.02 9.55
N ASP A 268 -9.61 -17.08 9.55
CA ASP A 268 -10.04 -18.34 8.95
C ASP A 268 -11.16 -18.86 9.88
N GLY A 269 -12.41 -18.53 9.59
CA GLY A 269 -13.55 -19.10 10.31
C GLY A 269 -13.37 -20.61 10.37
N ASP A 270 -13.80 -21.24 11.46
CA ASP A 270 -13.95 -22.68 11.54
C ASP A 270 -14.89 -23.18 10.42
N SER A 271 -14.40 -23.15 9.19
CA SER A 271 -15.03 -23.91 8.14
C SER A 271 -14.65 -25.36 8.39
N ASP A 272 -15.61 -26.14 8.83
CA ASP A 272 -15.61 -27.61 8.99
C ASP A 272 -15.31 -28.34 7.66
N VAL A 273 -14.32 -27.85 6.91
CA VAL A 273 -13.65 -28.64 5.88
C VAL A 273 -12.46 -29.27 6.58
N GLU A 274 -12.74 -30.44 7.19
CA GLU A 274 -11.69 -31.31 7.70
C GLU A 274 -10.53 -31.35 6.69
N PRO A 275 -9.28 -31.09 7.10
CA PRO A 275 -8.15 -31.44 6.29
C PRO A 275 -8.24 -32.94 6.06
N ASP A 276 -8.27 -33.38 4.79
CA ASP A 276 -8.02 -34.79 4.48
C ASP A 276 -6.75 -35.17 5.27
N ASP A 277 -6.97 -35.97 6.32
CA ASP A 277 -5.91 -36.57 7.14
C ASP A 277 -4.96 -37.29 6.19
N VAL A 278 -3.84 -36.67 5.91
CA VAL A 278 -2.68 -37.38 5.38
C VAL A 278 -2.16 -38.20 6.56
N ASP A 279 -2.68 -39.42 6.70
CA ASP A 279 -2.12 -40.41 7.57
C ASP A 279 -0.64 -40.58 7.38
N GLN A 280 0.15 -39.96 8.25
CA GLN A 280 1.58 -40.22 8.44
C GLN A 280 1.80 -41.40 9.40
N SER A 281 0.95 -42.41 9.42
CA SER A 281 1.23 -43.63 10.10
C SER A 281 1.17 -44.79 9.13
N GLY A 282 2.33 -45.21 8.65
CA GLY A 282 2.52 -46.51 7.99
C GLY A 282 2.23 -47.66 8.95
N GLN A 283 0.97 -48.01 9.17
CA GLN A 283 0.59 -49.29 9.68
C GLN A 283 -0.72 -49.77 9.03
N SER A 284 -0.62 -50.90 8.41
CA SER A 284 -1.66 -51.67 7.77
C SER A 284 -2.84 -51.98 8.74
N GLY A 285 -4.06 -51.59 8.38
CA GLY A 285 -5.27 -52.00 9.09
C GLY A 285 -6.52 -51.55 8.35
N GLY A 286 -7.13 -52.51 7.61
CA GLY A 286 -8.56 -52.58 7.33
C GLY A 286 -9.20 -51.44 6.55
N ALA A 287 -9.19 -51.55 5.25
CA ALA A 287 -9.90 -50.66 4.31
C ALA A 287 -11.42 -50.65 4.56
N LYS A 288 -11.95 -49.59 5.22
CA LYS A 288 -13.34 -49.18 5.03
C LYS A 288 -13.38 -48.23 3.82
N ARG A 289 -13.69 -48.77 2.64
CA ARG A 289 -14.04 -48.02 1.44
C ARG A 289 -15.24 -47.11 1.75
N ARG A 290 -15.01 -45.83 2.06
CA ARG A 290 -16.03 -44.78 1.93
C ARG A 290 -16.30 -44.57 0.45
N ARG A 291 -17.41 -45.13 -0.05
CA ARG A 291 -18.04 -44.74 -1.31
C ARG A 291 -18.58 -43.33 -1.18
N GLY A 292 -17.78 -42.33 -1.42
CA GLY A 292 -18.20 -40.98 -1.66
C GLY A 292 -17.33 -40.46 -2.82
N GLY A 293 -17.92 -40.36 -4.01
CA GLY A 293 -17.26 -39.75 -5.18
C GLY A 293 -16.98 -38.25 -4.92
N GLY A 294 -16.00 -37.95 -4.09
CA GLY A 294 -15.52 -36.60 -3.90
C GLY A 294 -14.98 -36.08 -5.23
N GLN A 295 -15.65 -35.08 -5.77
CA GLN A 295 -15.20 -34.40 -6.98
C GLN A 295 -13.79 -33.84 -6.70
N TRP A 296 -12.81 -34.19 -7.51
CA TRP A 296 -11.47 -33.66 -7.40
C TRP A 296 -11.50 -32.13 -7.56
N ILE A 297 -11.11 -31.40 -6.54
CA ILE A 297 -11.03 -29.94 -6.54
C ILE A 297 -9.56 -29.55 -6.64
N PRO A 298 -9.17 -28.71 -7.62
CA PRO A 298 -7.80 -28.21 -7.75
C PRO A 298 -7.29 -27.50 -6.49
N ASP A 299 -6.01 -27.63 -6.20
CA ASP A 299 -5.40 -27.04 -4.99
C ASP A 299 -5.43 -25.52 -4.98
N ASP A 300 -5.35 -24.87 -6.15
CA ASP A 300 -5.49 -23.43 -6.32
C ASP A 300 -6.89 -22.95 -5.93
N HIS A 301 -7.93 -23.71 -6.34
CA HIS A 301 -9.31 -23.44 -5.94
C HIS A 301 -9.49 -23.58 -4.43
N LYS A 302 -9.03 -24.70 -3.83
CA LYS A 302 -9.11 -24.90 -2.38
C LYS A 302 -8.45 -23.76 -1.61
N ARG A 303 -7.31 -23.28 -2.07
CA ARG A 303 -6.56 -22.18 -1.43
C ARG A 303 -7.21 -20.82 -1.61
N LEU A 304 -7.83 -20.56 -2.76
CA LEU A 304 -8.52 -19.31 -3.03
C LEU A 304 -9.76 -19.16 -2.15
N PHE A 305 -10.53 -20.25 -2.00
CA PHE A 305 -11.82 -20.26 -1.29
C PHE A 305 -11.72 -20.74 0.16
N ARG A 306 -10.52 -20.99 0.70
CA ARG A 306 -10.34 -21.35 2.10
C ARG A 306 -10.57 -20.15 3.01
N GLY A 307 -11.42 -20.33 4.04
CA GLY A 307 -11.75 -19.28 5.01
C GLY A 307 -12.95 -18.42 4.60
N ASN A 308 -13.02 -17.18 5.07
CA ASN A 308 -14.14 -16.29 4.81
C ASN A 308 -14.10 -15.74 3.37
N THR A 309 -15.04 -16.16 2.53
CA THR A 309 -15.15 -15.80 1.11
C THR A 309 -16.10 -14.63 0.85
N ASP A 310 -16.61 -13.97 1.91
CA ASP A 310 -17.46 -12.78 1.74
C ASP A 310 -16.71 -11.70 0.95
N ASP A 311 -17.39 -11.13 -0.05
CA ASP A 311 -16.88 -10.12 -0.96
C ASP A 311 -17.37 -8.69 -0.61
N HIS A 312 -18.10 -8.52 0.51
CA HIS A 312 -18.56 -7.22 0.99
C HIS A 312 -17.77 -6.76 2.22
N PHE A 313 -16.64 -6.09 2.01
CA PHE A 313 -15.83 -5.56 3.10
C PHE A 313 -15.10 -4.28 2.72
N ARG A 314 -14.71 -3.54 3.76
CA ARG A 314 -13.98 -2.28 3.66
C ARG A 314 -13.18 -2.06 4.94
N LEU A 315 -11.88 -1.78 4.81
CA LEU A 315 -10.97 -1.61 5.93
C LEU A 315 -10.06 -0.39 5.69
N GLY A 316 -10.16 0.60 6.57
CA GLY A 316 -9.24 1.72 6.63
C GLY A 316 -8.11 1.47 7.62
N ILE A 317 -6.87 1.70 7.19
CA ILE A 317 -5.66 1.51 7.98
C ILE A 317 -4.91 2.84 8.10
N LYS A 318 -4.58 3.24 9.34
CA LYS A 318 -3.77 4.42 9.63
C LYS A 318 -2.42 4.02 10.18
N VAL A 319 -1.36 4.45 9.53
CA VAL A 319 0.02 4.22 9.95
C VAL A 319 0.55 5.48 10.65
N THR A 320 0.96 5.33 11.91
CA THR A 320 1.61 6.38 12.67
C THR A 320 3.07 6.03 12.92
N LYS A 321 3.84 6.92 13.52
CA LYS A 321 5.26 6.68 13.85
C LYS A 321 5.48 5.48 14.78
N ALA A 322 4.50 5.17 15.64
CA ALA A 322 4.63 4.20 16.74
C ALA A 322 3.55 3.11 16.74
N SER A 323 2.48 3.23 15.95
CA SER A 323 1.36 2.28 15.96
C SER A 323 0.65 2.23 14.62
N VAL A 324 -0.06 1.12 14.39
CA VAL A 324 -0.99 0.94 13.26
C VAL A 324 -2.40 0.83 13.83
N ARG A 325 -3.34 1.55 13.26
CA ARG A 325 -4.74 1.51 13.66
C ARG A 325 -5.57 0.93 12.52
N LEU A 326 -6.32 -0.12 12.83
CA LEU A 326 -7.29 -0.74 11.93
C LEU A 326 -8.67 -0.13 12.14
N TYR A 327 -9.57 -0.29 11.16
CA TYR A 327 -10.95 0.24 11.20
C TYR A 327 -11.01 1.75 11.48
N VAL A 328 -10.14 2.50 10.85
CA VAL A 328 -10.18 3.95 10.87
C VAL A 328 -11.14 4.43 9.79
N ASP A 329 -11.80 5.57 10.04
CA ASP A 329 -12.58 6.22 9.00
C ASP A 329 -11.75 6.52 7.75
N PHE A 330 -12.39 6.50 6.58
CA PHE A 330 -11.69 6.59 5.31
C PHE A 330 -10.88 7.87 5.18
N PHE A 331 -11.44 9.02 5.54
CA PHE A 331 -10.72 10.29 5.51
C PHE A 331 -9.51 10.35 6.47
N GLY A 332 -9.53 9.54 7.53
CA GLY A 332 -8.44 9.43 8.51
C GLY A 332 -7.39 8.37 8.18
N SER A 333 -7.61 7.55 7.16
CA SER A 333 -6.77 6.39 6.79
C SER A 333 -5.62 6.79 5.88
N ASP A 334 -4.56 6.01 5.86
CA ASP A 334 -3.46 6.11 4.89
C ASP A 334 -3.62 5.09 3.76
N ILE A 335 -4.08 3.88 4.12
CA ILE A 335 -4.29 2.74 3.23
C ILE A 335 -5.74 2.29 3.37
N LEU A 336 -6.37 2.06 2.23
CA LEU A 336 -7.69 1.43 2.13
C LEU A 336 -7.53 0.03 1.54
N VAL A 337 -8.03 -1.00 2.23
CA VAL A 337 -8.09 -2.38 1.72
C VAL A 337 -9.56 -2.77 1.63
N CYS A 338 -10.06 -2.92 0.42
CA CYS A 338 -11.49 -3.05 0.18
C CYS A 338 -11.79 -4.01 -0.98
N SER A 339 -13.00 -4.55 -0.98
CA SER A 339 -13.56 -5.15 -2.18
C SER A 339 -14.21 -4.09 -3.07
N PRO A 340 -14.29 -4.31 -4.39
CA PRO A 340 -15.02 -3.41 -5.27
C PRO A 340 -16.48 -3.22 -4.86
N LEU A 341 -17.19 -4.29 -4.50
CA LEU A 341 -18.57 -4.24 -4.03
C LEU A 341 -18.69 -3.37 -2.77
N GLY A 342 -17.85 -3.60 -1.75
CA GLY A 342 -17.89 -2.86 -0.49
C GLY A 342 -17.65 -1.35 -0.69
N LEU A 343 -16.78 -0.94 -1.63
CA LEU A 343 -16.57 0.47 -1.94
C LEU A 343 -17.71 1.09 -2.73
N VAL A 344 -18.23 0.40 -3.76
CA VAL A 344 -19.35 0.92 -4.56
C VAL A 344 -20.59 1.11 -3.69
N THR A 345 -20.88 0.17 -2.79
CA THR A 345 -21.95 0.33 -1.79
C THR A 345 -21.74 1.60 -0.96
N LYS A 346 -20.50 1.86 -0.52
CA LYS A 346 -20.19 3.09 0.23
C LYS A 346 -20.39 4.35 -0.59
N LEU A 347 -20.05 4.34 -1.87
CA LEU A 347 -20.29 5.46 -2.78
C LEU A 347 -21.79 5.76 -2.94
N GLN A 348 -22.63 4.73 -2.95
CA GLN A 348 -24.09 4.86 -3.04
C GLN A 348 -24.71 5.39 -1.73
N GLU A 349 -24.21 4.95 -0.57
CA GLU A 349 -24.71 5.36 0.76
C GLU A 349 -24.45 6.83 1.10
N SER A 350 -23.35 7.42 0.64
CA SER A 350 -22.79 8.66 1.21
C SER A 350 -23.17 9.97 0.46
N GLY A 351 -24.01 9.93 -0.55
CA GLY A 351 -24.53 11.12 -1.22
C GLY A 351 -23.52 11.86 -2.11
N LYS A 352 -23.58 13.21 -2.19
CA LYS A 352 -22.83 14.00 -3.17
C LYS A 352 -21.30 13.99 -3.04
N SER A 353 -20.75 13.89 -1.81
CA SER A 353 -19.30 13.84 -1.51
C SER A 353 -18.80 12.42 -1.25
N ALA A 354 -19.55 11.42 -1.67
CA ALA A 354 -19.28 10.01 -1.41
C ALA A 354 -17.91 9.52 -1.87
N ALA A 355 -17.39 10.08 -2.97
CA ALA A 355 -16.13 9.67 -3.59
C ALA A 355 -14.92 10.51 -3.14
N ASP A 356 -15.10 11.56 -2.35
CA ASP A 356 -14.04 12.51 -2.03
C ASP A 356 -12.83 11.86 -1.33
N PHE A 357 -13.03 10.77 -0.56
CA PHE A 357 -11.95 10.02 0.04
C PHE A 357 -11.01 9.34 -0.99
N LEU A 358 -11.41 9.24 -2.26
CA LEU A 358 -10.60 8.70 -3.36
C LEU A 358 -9.84 9.79 -4.14
N ALA A 359 -10.03 11.07 -3.77
CA ALA A 359 -9.47 12.20 -4.54
C ALA A 359 -7.93 12.25 -4.56
N SER A 360 -7.26 11.64 -3.56
CA SER A 360 -5.81 11.75 -3.39
C SER A 360 -5.08 10.40 -3.47
N ILE A 361 -5.67 9.41 -4.14
CA ILE A 361 -5.03 8.10 -4.32
C ILE A 361 -3.81 8.26 -5.26
N GLU A 362 -2.63 7.95 -4.74
CA GLU A 362 -1.36 7.96 -5.46
C GLU A 362 -0.96 6.55 -5.94
N LEU A 363 -1.38 5.52 -5.20
CA LEU A 363 -1.06 4.13 -5.48
C LEU A 363 -2.34 3.28 -5.44
N LEU A 364 -2.67 2.66 -6.57
CA LEU A 364 -3.82 1.76 -6.73
C LEU A 364 -3.33 0.35 -7.05
N VAL A 365 -3.58 -0.61 -6.18
CA VAL A 365 -3.25 -2.03 -6.37
C VAL A 365 -4.54 -2.81 -6.61
N VAL A 366 -4.59 -3.57 -7.69
CA VAL A 366 -5.66 -4.51 -8.01
C VAL A 366 -5.05 -5.90 -7.98
N ASP A 367 -5.26 -6.62 -6.88
CA ASP A 367 -4.74 -7.96 -6.70
C ASP A 367 -5.80 -9.03 -6.99
N ASN A 368 -5.38 -10.16 -7.56
CA ASN A 368 -6.28 -11.20 -8.08
C ASN A 368 -7.31 -10.63 -9.08
N ALA A 369 -6.85 -9.84 -10.03
CA ALA A 369 -7.71 -9.18 -11.02
C ALA A 369 -8.51 -10.16 -11.89
N ASP A 370 -8.02 -11.37 -12.11
CA ASP A 370 -8.72 -12.47 -12.75
C ASP A 370 -9.98 -12.90 -11.97
N VAL A 371 -9.88 -12.98 -10.64
CA VAL A 371 -11.04 -13.30 -9.78
C VAL A 371 -12.03 -12.15 -9.78
N LEU A 372 -11.55 -10.90 -9.70
CA LEU A 372 -12.40 -9.72 -9.80
C LEU A 372 -13.12 -9.63 -11.15
N ALA A 373 -12.49 -10.08 -12.24
CA ALA A 373 -13.13 -10.14 -13.56
C ALA A 373 -14.27 -11.19 -13.63
N MET A 374 -14.22 -12.22 -12.80
CA MET A 374 -15.29 -13.21 -12.66
C MET A 374 -16.45 -12.73 -11.76
N GLN A 375 -16.21 -11.70 -10.94
CA GLN A 375 -17.22 -10.99 -10.16
C GLN A 375 -17.86 -9.89 -11.02
N ASN A 376 -18.37 -8.83 -10.39
CA ASN A 376 -18.91 -7.68 -11.12
C ASN A 376 -17.78 -6.69 -11.51
N TRP A 377 -17.23 -6.84 -12.70
CA TRP A 377 -16.18 -5.97 -13.23
C TRP A 377 -16.58 -4.49 -13.34
N GLN A 378 -17.88 -4.21 -13.51
CA GLN A 378 -18.38 -2.83 -13.58
C GLN A 378 -18.09 -2.05 -12.28
N HIS A 379 -18.05 -2.72 -11.13
CA HIS A 379 -17.67 -2.08 -9.87
C HIS A 379 -16.21 -1.57 -9.92
N VAL A 380 -15.30 -2.36 -10.50
CA VAL A 380 -13.90 -1.94 -10.68
C VAL A 380 -13.82 -0.70 -11.56
N LEU A 381 -14.52 -0.69 -12.69
CA LEU A 381 -14.54 0.46 -13.61
C LEU A 381 -15.13 1.71 -12.94
N THR A 382 -16.19 1.57 -12.16
CA THR A 382 -16.81 2.66 -11.39
C THR A 382 -15.82 3.26 -10.39
N LEU A 383 -15.02 2.43 -9.71
CA LEU A 383 -14.00 2.92 -8.77
C LEU A 383 -12.86 3.65 -9.48
N PHE A 384 -12.39 3.12 -10.61
CA PHE A 384 -11.35 3.78 -11.40
C PHE A 384 -11.77 5.16 -11.88
N SER A 385 -13.02 5.29 -12.35
CA SER A 385 -13.57 6.59 -12.78
C SER A 385 -13.81 7.56 -11.61
N SER A 386 -14.03 7.04 -10.39
CA SER A 386 -14.24 7.85 -9.18
C SER A 386 -12.93 8.29 -8.54
N CYS A 387 -11.81 7.61 -8.80
CA CYS A 387 -10.50 7.98 -8.25
C CYS A 387 -9.97 9.29 -8.87
N ASN A 388 -9.28 10.08 -8.03
CA ASN A 388 -8.59 11.31 -8.43
C ASN A 388 -9.49 12.40 -9.04
N GLN A 389 -10.77 12.37 -8.75
CA GLN A 389 -11.68 13.48 -9.04
C GLN A 389 -11.45 14.62 -8.04
N LEU A 390 -11.76 15.84 -8.46
CA LEU A 390 -11.75 16.98 -7.54
C LEU A 390 -12.81 16.77 -6.45
N PRO A 391 -12.47 16.89 -5.15
CA PRO A 391 -13.42 16.70 -4.08
C PRO A 391 -14.50 17.80 -4.12
N LYS A 392 -15.72 17.44 -3.76
CA LYS A 392 -16.85 18.37 -3.72
C LYS A 392 -16.85 19.23 -2.44
N ASP A 393 -16.37 18.63 -1.34
CA ASP A 393 -16.30 19.29 -0.03
C ASP A 393 -14.84 19.47 0.42
N GLN A 394 -14.58 20.54 1.15
CA GLN A 394 -13.29 20.79 1.77
C GLN A 394 -13.20 20.03 3.10
N HIS A 395 -12.41 18.97 3.15
CA HIS A 395 -12.27 18.09 4.33
C HIS A 395 -11.22 18.60 5.35
N GLY A 396 -11.16 19.92 5.60
CA GLY A 396 -10.27 20.52 6.62
C GLY A 396 -8.79 20.52 6.26
N VAL A 397 -8.45 20.35 4.99
CA VAL A 397 -7.07 20.41 4.50
C VAL A 397 -6.71 21.84 4.10
N ASP A 398 -5.50 22.26 4.42
CA ASP A 398 -4.94 23.52 3.96
C ASP A 398 -4.66 23.45 2.45
N ILE A 399 -5.47 24.15 1.65
CA ILE A 399 -5.36 24.17 0.18
C ILE A 399 -3.97 24.64 -0.28
N MET A 400 -3.32 25.53 0.48
CA MET A 400 -1.97 26.01 0.15
C MET A 400 -0.90 24.92 0.23
N ARG A 401 -1.20 23.83 0.93
CA ARG A 401 -0.32 22.64 1.05
C ARG A 401 -0.68 21.50 0.09
N VAL A 402 -1.77 21.64 -0.66
CA VAL A 402 -2.15 20.64 -1.64
C VAL A 402 -1.21 20.69 -2.84
N HIS A 403 -0.79 19.52 -3.32
CA HIS A 403 0.01 19.39 -4.54
C HIS A 403 -0.68 20.07 -5.72
N GLU A 404 0.09 20.79 -6.51
CA GLU A 404 -0.41 21.52 -7.68
C GLU A 404 -1.08 20.60 -8.70
N SER A 405 -0.55 19.39 -8.87
CA SER A 405 -1.14 18.38 -9.73
C SER A 405 -2.56 17.97 -9.32
N HIS A 406 -2.85 17.96 -8.02
CA HIS A 406 -4.20 17.69 -7.51
C HIS A 406 -5.13 18.87 -7.77
N LEU A 407 -4.67 20.10 -7.52
CA LEU A 407 -5.43 21.33 -7.77
C LEU A 407 -5.80 21.49 -9.26
N ASN A 408 -4.89 21.09 -10.15
CA ASN A 408 -5.08 21.17 -11.60
C ASN A 408 -5.84 19.95 -12.19
N GLY A 409 -6.34 19.03 -11.34
CA GLY A 409 -7.04 17.84 -11.80
C GLY A 409 -6.17 16.80 -12.51
N LEU A 410 -4.82 16.90 -12.37
CA LEU A 410 -3.85 16.02 -13.02
C LEU A 410 -3.41 14.83 -12.14
N ALA A 411 -4.02 14.64 -10.99
CA ALA A 411 -3.67 13.57 -10.04
C ALA A 411 -3.74 12.18 -10.69
N ARG A 412 -4.71 11.94 -11.58
CA ARG A 412 -4.85 10.68 -12.33
C ARG A 412 -3.59 10.34 -13.15
N ASN A 413 -2.90 11.35 -13.68
CA ASN A 413 -1.70 11.16 -14.50
C ASN A 413 -0.44 10.84 -13.68
N LEU A 414 -0.51 11.01 -12.37
CA LEU A 414 0.58 10.70 -11.43
C LEU A 414 0.25 9.46 -10.58
N ARG A 415 -0.98 8.94 -10.63
CA ARG A 415 -1.37 7.73 -9.94
C ARG A 415 -0.68 6.53 -10.56
N GLN A 416 0.02 5.76 -9.74
CA GLN A 416 0.53 4.46 -10.13
C GLN A 416 -0.55 3.40 -9.98
N THR A 417 -0.72 2.56 -11.01
CA THR A 417 -1.64 1.43 -10.98
C THR A 417 -0.87 0.12 -11.11
N ILE A 418 -1.09 -0.80 -10.18
CA ILE A 418 -0.48 -2.13 -10.16
C ILE A 418 -1.60 -3.15 -10.33
N VAL A 419 -1.61 -3.88 -11.44
CA VAL A 419 -2.61 -4.91 -11.73
C VAL A 419 -1.93 -6.28 -11.74
N LEU A 420 -2.39 -7.17 -10.86
CA LEU A 420 -1.85 -8.51 -10.65
C LEU A 420 -2.91 -9.54 -10.98
N SER A 421 -2.61 -10.45 -11.89
CA SER A 421 -3.53 -11.46 -12.40
C SER A 421 -2.81 -12.76 -12.69
N SER A 422 -3.51 -13.90 -12.61
CA SER A 422 -2.94 -15.21 -12.95
C SER A 422 -2.81 -15.40 -14.46
N PHE A 423 -3.65 -14.72 -15.23
CA PHE A 423 -3.65 -14.76 -16.69
C PHE A 423 -4.15 -13.44 -17.30
N PRO A 424 -3.78 -13.14 -18.55
CA PRO A 424 -4.30 -11.97 -19.25
C PRO A 424 -5.76 -12.21 -19.69
N CYS A 425 -6.64 -11.21 -19.48
CA CYS A 425 -7.99 -11.21 -20.02
C CYS A 425 -8.29 -9.88 -20.73
N ALA A 426 -9.38 -9.85 -21.50
CA ALA A 426 -9.77 -8.70 -22.30
C ALA A 426 -10.13 -7.49 -21.43
N GLU A 427 -10.79 -7.73 -20.31
CA GLU A 427 -11.24 -6.74 -19.33
C GLU A 427 -10.03 -6.02 -18.70
N ILE A 428 -9.00 -6.75 -18.27
CA ILE A 428 -7.77 -6.19 -17.72
C ILE A 428 -7.04 -5.36 -18.78
N ASN A 429 -6.98 -5.87 -20.03
CA ASN A 429 -6.34 -5.14 -21.12
C ASN A 429 -7.05 -3.83 -21.44
N ALA A 430 -8.38 -3.83 -21.43
CA ALA A 430 -9.21 -2.64 -21.63
C ALA A 430 -9.02 -1.64 -20.49
N LEU A 431 -9.07 -2.09 -19.23
CA LEU A 431 -8.82 -1.27 -18.04
C LEU A 431 -7.48 -0.55 -18.15
N VAL A 432 -6.42 -1.31 -18.42
CA VAL A 432 -5.05 -0.76 -18.50
C VAL A 432 -4.91 0.24 -19.63
N ARG A 433 -5.58 0.02 -20.76
CA ARG A 433 -5.53 0.95 -21.90
C ARG A 433 -6.28 2.24 -21.64
N ASN A 434 -7.45 2.16 -21.01
CA ASN A 434 -8.38 3.28 -20.88
C ASN A 434 -8.20 4.07 -19.59
N GLU A 435 -7.81 3.40 -18.47
CA GLU A 435 -7.82 3.97 -17.14
C GLU A 435 -6.43 4.26 -16.57
N CYS A 436 -5.37 3.63 -17.11
CA CYS A 436 -4.01 3.85 -16.66
C CYS A 436 -3.35 4.94 -17.49
N ALA A 437 -3.31 6.16 -16.96
CA ALA A 437 -2.82 7.37 -17.63
C ALA A 437 -1.49 7.89 -17.05
N ASN A 438 -0.74 7.06 -16.33
CA ASN A 438 0.47 7.45 -15.64
C ASN A 438 1.57 7.94 -16.58
N LEU A 439 2.06 9.16 -16.35
CA LEU A 439 3.13 9.80 -17.14
C LEU A 439 4.49 9.11 -16.99
N ALA A 440 4.74 8.40 -15.88
CA ALA A 440 5.97 7.63 -15.69
C ALA A 440 6.07 6.42 -16.65
N GLY A 441 4.99 6.12 -17.34
CA GLY A 441 4.90 5.03 -18.29
C GLY A 441 4.31 3.76 -17.72
N ARG A 442 4.25 2.73 -18.55
CA ARG A 442 3.56 1.48 -18.28
C ARG A 442 4.45 0.29 -18.62
N VAL A 443 4.53 -0.68 -17.73
CA VAL A 443 5.25 -1.93 -17.94
C VAL A 443 4.27 -3.09 -17.87
N ARG A 444 4.27 -3.92 -18.91
CA ARG A 444 3.53 -5.17 -18.93
C ARG A 444 4.51 -6.32 -18.90
N TRP A 445 4.43 -7.11 -17.84
CA TRP A 445 5.23 -8.31 -17.69
C TRP A 445 4.40 -9.54 -18.05
N LYS A 446 4.81 -10.20 -19.09
CA LYS A 446 4.20 -11.45 -19.59
C LYS A 446 5.16 -12.60 -19.39
N GLU A 447 4.64 -13.72 -18.95
CA GLU A 447 5.39 -14.96 -18.98
C GLU A 447 5.62 -15.36 -20.45
N SER A 448 6.86 -15.68 -20.78
CA SER A 448 7.21 -16.18 -22.11
C SER A 448 7.21 -17.70 -22.09
N PHE A 449 6.23 -18.30 -22.77
CA PHE A 449 6.19 -19.73 -22.98
C PHE A 449 6.84 -20.08 -24.32
N PRO A 450 7.90 -20.89 -24.32
CA PRO A 450 8.50 -21.35 -25.58
C PRO A 450 7.58 -22.26 -26.41
N GLY A 451 6.43 -22.64 -25.83
CA GLY A 451 5.46 -23.54 -26.43
C GLY A 451 5.86 -25.01 -26.34
N VAL A 452 4.85 -25.88 -26.30
CA VAL A 452 5.05 -27.33 -26.21
C VAL A 452 5.83 -27.86 -27.43
N LEU A 453 5.55 -27.31 -28.62
CA LEU A 453 6.25 -27.70 -29.85
C LEU A 453 7.74 -27.35 -29.81
N GLY A 454 8.14 -26.23 -29.26
CA GLY A 454 9.55 -25.86 -29.07
C GLY A 454 10.28 -26.79 -28.12
N TRP A 455 9.61 -27.20 -27.04
CA TRP A 455 10.14 -28.19 -26.11
C TRP A 455 10.24 -29.60 -26.77
N ALA A 456 9.16 -30.06 -27.41
CA ALA A 456 9.12 -31.33 -28.12
C ALA A 456 10.18 -31.41 -29.24
N ALA A 457 10.35 -30.34 -30.01
CA ALA A 457 11.39 -30.27 -31.04
C ALA A 457 12.81 -30.42 -30.48
N ARG A 458 13.08 -29.89 -29.26
CA ARG A 458 14.37 -30.10 -28.59
C ARG A 458 14.53 -31.54 -28.09
N ALA A 459 13.49 -32.11 -27.48
CA ALA A 459 13.50 -33.46 -26.93
C ALA A 459 13.64 -34.52 -28.05
N VAL A 460 13.04 -34.30 -29.22
CA VAL A 460 13.00 -35.22 -30.33
C VAL A 460 14.11 -34.97 -31.39
N ARG A 461 14.97 -33.96 -31.18
CA ARG A 461 16.04 -33.60 -32.11
C ARG A 461 16.93 -34.81 -32.44
N ASN A 462 17.16 -35.74 -31.51
CA ASN A 462 17.95 -36.95 -31.68
C ASN A 462 17.14 -38.13 -32.29
N ALA A 463 15.81 -37.99 -32.45
CA ALA A 463 14.91 -39.04 -32.93
C ALA A 463 14.23 -38.70 -34.29
N GLY A 464 14.89 -37.88 -35.11
CA GLY A 464 14.41 -37.61 -36.48
C GLY A 464 13.54 -36.34 -36.61
N GLY A 465 13.36 -35.58 -35.54
CA GLY A 465 12.65 -34.28 -35.59
C GLY A 465 11.13 -34.38 -35.44
N LEU A 466 10.49 -33.23 -35.26
CA LEU A 466 9.05 -33.10 -35.14
C LEU A 466 8.42 -32.95 -36.52
N ARG A 467 7.51 -33.83 -36.88
CA ARG A 467 6.71 -33.71 -38.10
C ARG A 467 5.43 -32.92 -37.78
N GLN A 468 5.23 -31.84 -38.51
CA GLN A 468 4.02 -31.03 -38.41
C GLN A 468 3.29 -31.06 -39.76
N GLN A 469 1.97 -31.32 -39.73
CA GLN A 469 1.11 -31.23 -40.90
C GLN A 469 0.10 -30.12 -40.67
N PHE A 470 0.06 -29.17 -41.59
CA PHE A 470 -0.89 -28.06 -41.55
C PHE A 470 -2.04 -28.35 -42.52
N GLU A 471 -3.28 -28.36 -42.02
CA GLU A 471 -4.47 -28.53 -42.83
C GLU A 471 -5.30 -27.27 -42.78
N ARG A 472 -5.67 -26.71 -43.95
CA ARG A 472 -6.58 -25.58 -44.02
C ARG A 472 -8.02 -26.05 -43.82
N LEU A 473 -8.72 -25.44 -42.89
CA LEU A 473 -10.15 -25.66 -42.71
C LEU A 473 -10.95 -24.82 -43.70
N PRO A 474 -12.17 -25.27 -44.11
CA PRO A 474 -13.07 -24.42 -44.87
C PRO A 474 -13.46 -23.18 -44.07
N ASP A 475 -13.73 -22.09 -44.77
CA ASP A 475 -14.11 -20.84 -44.12
C ASP A 475 -15.49 -21.00 -43.46
N ALA A 476 -15.63 -20.55 -42.24
CA ALA A 476 -16.88 -20.57 -41.50
C ALA A 476 -17.78 -19.39 -41.98
N ALA A 477 -19.08 -19.58 -41.98
CA ALA A 477 -20.05 -18.54 -42.39
C ALA A 477 -20.06 -17.35 -41.40
N SER A 478 -19.79 -17.63 -40.12
CA SER A 478 -19.62 -16.63 -39.06
C SER A 478 -18.54 -17.02 -38.09
N ILE A 479 -18.10 -16.08 -37.23
CA ILE A 479 -17.13 -16.36 -36.14
C ILE A 479 -17.68 -17.41 -35.19
N ALA A 480 -18.97 -17.39 -34.88
CA ALA A 480 -19.66 -18.36 -34.02
C ALA A 480 -19.63 -19.78 -34.61
N ASP A 481 -19.71 -19.94 -35.94
CA ASP A 481 -19.69 -21.24 -36.61
C ASP A 481 -18.27 -21.86 -36.70
N SER A 482 -17.25 -21.08 -36.40
CA SER A 482 -15.83 -21.50 -36.50
C SER A 482 -15.52 -22.73 -35.63
N ASP A 483 -16.13 -22.84 -34.46
CA ASP A 483 -15.90 -23.96 -33.56
C ASP A 483 -16.58 -25.23 -34.07
N ASP A 484 -17.76 -25.12 -34.66
CA ASP A 484 -18.45 -26.23 -35.28
C ASP A 484 -17.70 -26.78 -36.50
N VAL A 485 -17.11 -25.91 -37.32
CA VAL A 485 -16.27 -26.31 -38.46
C VAL A 485 -15.03 -27.08 -37.97
N ARG A 486 -14.38 -26.61 -36.92
CA ARG A 486 -13.24 -27.28 -36.30
C ARG A 486 -13.62 -28.63 -35.72
N PHE A 487 -14.73 -28.71 -34.99
CA PHE A 487 -15.23 -29.94 -34.41
C PHE A 487 -15.62 -30.97 -35.47
N LYS A 488 -16.30 -30.57 -36.55
CA LYS A 488 -16.61 -31.45 -37.69
C LYS A 488 -15.35 -31.97 -38.37
N HIS A 489 -14.35 -31.13 -38.55
CA HIS A 489 -13.07 -31.56 -39.11
C HIS A 489 -12.34 -32.57 -38.17
N PHE A 490 -12.30 -32.28 -36.89
CA PHE A 490 -11.70 -33.16 -35.90
C PHE A 490 -12.37 -34.54 -35.87
N THR A 491 -13.71 -34.60 -35.82
CA THR A 491 -14.46 -35.86 -35.76
C THR A 491 -14.35 -36.67 -37.02
N ARG A 492 -14.32 -36.01 -38.21
CA ARG A 492 -14.34 -36.69 -39.50
C ARG A 492 -12.94 -37.10 -40.00
N ARG A 493 -11.93 -36.32 -39.69
CA ARG A 493 -10.58 -36.56 -40.24
C ARG A 493 -9.50 -36.92 -39.21
N VAL A 494 -9.51 -36.23 -38.08
CA VAL A 494 -8.43 -36.43 -37.10
C VAL A 494 -8.70 -37.64 -36.22
N LEU A 495 -9.92 -37.73 -35.67
CA LEU A 495 -10.30 -38.80 -34.74
C LEU A 495 -10.19 -40.23 -35.35
N PRO A 496 -10.59 -40.51 -36.62
CA PRO A 496 -10.36 -41.82 -37.21
C PRO A 496 -8.90 -42.18 -37.31
N ARG A 497 -8.01 -41.25 -37.73
CA ARG A 497 -6.56 -41.50 -37.84
C ARG A 497 -5.94 -41.77 -36.49
N LEU A 498 -6.39 -41.15 -35.41
CA LEU A 498 -5.93 -41.43 -34.06
C LEU A 498 -6.40 -42.80 -33.53
N ARG A 499 -7.53 -43.32 -34.04
CA ARG A 499 -8.04 -44.67 -33.67
C ARG A 499 -7.33 -45.76 -34.44
N GLU A 500 -6.89 -45.48 -35.68
CA GLU A 500 -6.14 -46.42 -36.49
C GLU A 500 -4.67 -46.58 -36.07
N ASN A 501 -4.09 -45.55 -35.45
CA ASN A 501 -2.74 -45.53 -34.90
C ASN A 501 -2.76 -45.09 -33.44
N PRO A 502 -3.08 -45.97 -32.49
CA PRO A 502 -3.15 -45.70 -31.07
C PRO A 502 -1.78 -45.37 -30.41
#